data_ea0bbd726ac5eb8d03c61b3adacbde43
#
_entry.id   ea0bbd726ac5eb8d03c61b3adacbde43
#
_cell.length_a   1.000
_cell.length_b   1.000
_cell.length_c   1.000
_cell.angle_alpha   90.00
_cell.angle_beta   90.00
_cell.angle_gamma   90.00
#
_symmetry.space_group_name_H-M   'P 1'
#
loop_
_entity.id
_entity.type
_entity.pdbx_description
1 polymer ?
#
loop_
_entity_poly.entity_id
_entity_poly.type
_entity_poly.pdbx_seq_one_letter_code
_entity_poly.pdbx_strand_id
1 'polypeptide(L)'
;ISEINDKISIKVKNQYEENPYPRWTNLGLSIEPRFINEVIEDINLDIDLKKLNFSKNAEILIAGCGTGQHAITTASKYKNAEIFALDLSFNSLAYAKRKAKELNCNNIKFIQGDLLDLRKLDKKFDIIESVGVLHHMADPLVGWECLTDCLKKDALMLIGLYSEKARENIANIREKINS
;
A
#
# COMPACT_ATOMS: atom_id res chain seq x y z
N ILE A 1 7.10 -12.23 5.57
CA ILE A 1 6.85 -13.32 4.59
C ILE A 1 8.07 -14.22 4.51
N SER A 2 9.12 -13.82 3.87
CA SER A 2 10.41 -14.52 3.73
C SER A 2 11.53 -13.54 3.99
N GLU A 3 12.78 -14.04 4.03
CA GLU A 3 13.95 -13.18 4.06
C GLU A 3 14.01 -12.32 2.79
N ILE A 4 14.33 -11.03 2.96
CA ILE A 4 14.40 -10.08 1.84
C ILE A 4 15.77 -10.23 1.17
N ASN A 5 15.81 -10.72 -0.08
CA ASN A 5 17.04 -11.07 -0.78
C ASN A 5 17.30 -10.21 -2.03
N ASP A 6 16.30 -9.46 -2.54
CA ASP A 6 16.51 -8.57 -3.67
C ASP A 6 17.39 -7.37 -3.27
N LYS A 7 18.43 -7.09 -4.10
CA LYS A 7 19.44 -6.07 -3.79
C LYS A 7 18.86 -4.63 -3.72
N ILE A 8 17.86 -4.33 -4.53
CA ILE A 8 17.22 -3.02 -4.52
C ILE A 8 16.29 -2.92 -3.32
N SER A 9 15.49 -3.96 -3.05
CA SER A 9 14.63 -4.04 -1.86
C SER A 9 15.42 -3.88 -0.57
N ILE A 10 16.63 -4.47 -0.47
CA ILE A 10 17.52 -4.29 0.69
C ILE A 10 17.94 -2.83 0.84
N LYS A 11 18.31 -2.14 -0.25
CA LYS A 11 18.70 -0.71 -0.19
C LYS A 11 17.52 0.16 0.24
N VAL A 12 16.35 -0.06 -0.35
CA VAL A 12 15.11 0.64 0.00
C VAL A 12 14.73 0.39 1.46
N LYS A 13 14.78 -0.88 1.90
CA LYS A 13 14.57 -1.24 3.30
C LYS A 13 15.49 -0.46 4.22
N ASN A 14 16.81 -0.47 4.00
CA ASN A 14 17.78 0.21 4.86
C ASN A 14 17.51 1.71 4.93
N GLN A 15 17.18 2.36 3.82
CA GLN A 15 16.80 3.77 3.79
C GLN A 15 15.60 4.07 4.70
N TYR A 16 14.55 3.22 4.66
CA TYR A 16 13.34 3.42 5.47
C TYR A 16 13.47 2.87 6.90
N GLU A 17 14.43 1.98 7.18
CA GLU A 17 14.81 1.64 8.55
C GLU A 17 15.44 2.81 9.28
N GLU A 18 16.32 3.57 8.60
CA GLU A 18 16.95 4.77 9.16
C GLU A 18 15.99 5.96 9.20
N ASN A 19 15.15 6.10 8.18
CA ASN A 19 14.27 7.24 7.98
C ASN A 19 12.83 6.81 7.68
N PRO A 20 12.06 6.32 8.68
CA PRO A 20 10.66 5.95 8.49
C PRO A 20 9.83 7.09 7.89
N TYR A 21 9.04 6.79 6.84
CA TYR A 21 8.28 7.77 6.06
C TYR A 21 6.86 7.26 5.75
N PRO A 22 5.86 8.16 5.65
CA PRO A 22 5.91 9.59 5.97
C PRO A 22 5.99 9.86 7.47
N ARG A 23 6.56 11.02 7.87
CA ARG A 23 6.52 11.47 9.26
C ARG A 23 5.21 12.19 9.52
N TRP A 24 4.34 11.58 10.29
CA TRP A 24 3.04 12.16 10.66
C TRP A 24 2.75 11.96 12.15
N THR A 25 1.97 12.86 12.73
CA THR A 25 1.57 12.81 14.14
C THR A 25 0.06 12.64 14.28
N ASN A 26 -0.70 13.34 13.47
CA ASN A 26 -2.15 13.33 13.48
C ASN A 26 -2.70 12.86 12.15
N LEU A 27 -3.85 12.22 12.18
CA LEU A 27 -4.54 11.69 11.02
C LEU A 27 -6.05 11.90 11.16
N GLY A 28 -6.67 12.46 10.14
CA GLY A 28 -8.13 12.52 10.04
C GLY A 28 -8.67 11.14 9.70
N LEU A 29 -9.44 10.57 10.62
CA LEU A 29 -10.10 9.29 10.40
C LEU A 29 -11.52 9.51 9.89
N SER A 30 -12.06 8.52 9.17
CA SER A 30 -13.48 8.50 8.82
C SER A 30 -14.31 8.33 10.08
N ILE A 31 -15.29 9.22 10.28
CA ILE A 31 -16.19 9.17 11.42
C ILE A 31 -17.24 8.05 11.23
N GLU A 32 -17.64 7.81 9.98
CA GLU A 32 -18.63 6.80 9.60
C GLU A 32 -18.04 5.84 8.58
N PRO A 33 -17.55 4.66 9.01
CA PRO A 33 -17.12 3.63 8.09
C PRO A 33 -18.27 3.13 7.22
N ARG A 34 -18.03 2.93 5.93
CA ARG A 34 -19.03 2.51 4.94
C ARG A 34 -18.63 1.19 4.28
N PHE A 35 -19.59 0.47 3.70
CA PHE A 35 -19.28 -0.70 2.89
C PHE A 35 -18.53 -0.31 1.62
N ILE A 36 -17.71 -1.23 1.10
CA ILE A 36 -16.89 -0.97 -0.10
C ILE A 36 -17.75 -0.51 -1.28
N ASN A 37 -18.87 -1.19 -1.54
CA ASN A 37 -19.75 -0.84 -2.65
C ASN A 37 -20.21 0.62 -2.59
N GLU A 38 -20.63 1.10 -1.41
CA GLU A 38 -21.08 2.48 -1.19
C GLU A 38 -19.96 3.49 -1.46
N VAL A 39 -18.72 3.14 -1.09
CA VAL A 39 -17.56 4.01 -1.30
C VAL A 39 -17.16 4.03 -2.78
N ILE A 40 -17.21 2.88 -3.46
CA ILE A 40 -16.83 2.79 -4.89
C ILE A 40 -17.86 3.50 -5.78
N GLU A 41 -19.14 3.42 -5.44
CA GLU A 41 -20.21 4.18 -6.14
C GLU A 41 -19.93 5.69 -6.12
N ASP A 42 -19.47 6.25 -4.99
CA ASP A 42 -19.15 7.67 -4.89
C ASP A 42 -17.91 8.10 -5.69
N ILE A 43 -16.99 7.19 -5.98
CA ILE A 43 -15.77 7.51 -6.75
C ILE A 43 -16.10 7.76 -8.24
N ASN A 44 -17.27 7.35 -8.69
CA ASN A 44 -17.74 7.53 -10.07
C ASN A 44 -16.75 7.01 -11.12
N LEU A 45 -16.31 5.75 -10.95
CA LEU A 45 -15.44 5.08 -11.90
C LEU A 45 -16.22 4.79 -13.20
N ASP A 46 -15.55 4.94 -14.33
CA ASP A 46 -16.11 4.57 -15.67
C ASP A 46 -16.02 3.04 -15.88
N ILE A 47 -16.73 2.31 -15.03
CA ILE A 47 -16.82 0.85 -15.04
C ILE A 47 -18.24 0.38 -14.73
N ASP A 48 -18.58 -0.83 -15.15
CA ASP A 48 -19.82 -1.48 -14.77
C ASP A 48 -19.70 -2.04 -13.34
N LEU A 49 -20.20 -1.30 -12.35
CA LEU A 49 -20.12 -1.65 -10.94
C LEU A 49 -20.77 -3.01 -10.62
N LYS A 50 -21.73 -3.47 -11.46
CA LYS A 50 -22.39 -4.78 -11.29
C LYS A 50 -21.46 -5.96 -11.55
N LYS A 51 -20.32 -5.73 -12.21
CA LYS A 51 -19.29 -6.74 -12.44
C LYS A 51 -18.34 -6.88 -11.27
N LEU A 52 -18.30 -5.91 -10.36
CA LEU A 52 -17.47 -6.00 -9.17
C LEU A 52 -18.07 -7.00 -8.17
N ASN A 53 -17.21 -7.82 -7.59
CA ASN A 53 -17.60 -8.84 -6.63
C ASN A 53 -16.71 -8.78 -5.38
N PHE A 54 -17.11 -7.97 -4.41
CA PHE A 54 -16.39 -7.85 -3.14
C PHE A 54 -16.95 -8.82 -2.10
N SER A 55 -16.05 -9.36 -1.29
CA SER A 55 -16.42 -10.21 -0.16
C SER A 55 -17.21 -9.40 0.89
N LYS A 56 -18.15 -10.04 1.58
CA LYS A 56 -18.92 -9.40 2.67
C LYS A 56 -17.98 -8.86 3.78
N ASN A 57 -16.90 -9.59 4.08
CA ASN A 57 -15.80 -9.17 4.90
C ASN A 57 -14.59 -9.01 3.97
N ALA A 58 -14.41 -7.82 3.45
CA ALA A 58 -13.42 -7.58 2.42
C ALA A 58 -12.00 -7.62 2.98
N GLU A 59 -11.09 -8.12 2.16
CA GLU A 59 -9.65 -8.17 2.47
C GLU A 59 -8.93 -7.19 1.56
N ILE A 60 -8.28 -6.19 2.16
CA ILE A 60 -7.62 -5.10 1.44
C ILE A 60 -6.12 -5.15 1.72
N LEU A 61 -5.31 -5.19 0.68
CA LEU A 61 -3.85 -5.09 0.79
C LEU A 61 -3.41 -3.65 0.57
N ILE A 62 -2.61 -3.13 1.51
CA ILE A 62 -1.82 -1.91 1.34
C ILE A 62 -0.37 -2.34 1.15
N ALA A 63 0.10 -2.34 -0.08
CA ALA A 63 1.46 -2.74 -0.43
C ALA A 63 2.41 -1.54 -0.36
N GLY A 64 3.39 -1.58 0.55
CA GLY A 64 4.26 -0.47 0.89
C GLY A 64 3.58 0.55 1.80
N CYS A 65 3.08 0.09 2.94
CA CYS A 65 2.29 0.94 3.85
C CYS A 65 3.11 2.01 4.61
N GLY A 66 4.45 1.93 4.59
CA GLY A 66 5.33 2.82 5.32
C GLY A 66 4.97 2.90 6.81
N THR A 67 4.91 4.11 7.34
CA THR A 67 4.51 4.37 8.74
C THR A 67 3.01 4.26 9.00
N GLY A 68 2.23 3.68 8.06
CA GLY A 68 0.87 3.25 8.26
C GLY A 68 -0.21 4.31 8.03
N GLN A 69 0.13 5.53 7.60
CA GLN A 69 -0.86 6.58 7.35
C GLN A 69 -1.97 6.08 6.42
N HIS A 70 -1.61 5.55 5.26
CA HIS A 70 -2.54 5.01 4.27
C HIS A 70 -3.35 3.84 4.84
N ALA A 71 -2.69 2.85 5.43
CA ALA A 71 -3.35 1.67 5.99
C ALA A 71 -4.38 2.02 7.08
N ILE A 72 -4.06 2.96 7.97
CA ILE A 72 -4.95 3.40 9.05
C ILE A 72 -6.14 4.19 8.47
N THR A 73 -5.92 5.07 7.48
CA THR A 73 -7.02 5.78 6.81
C THR A 73 -7.96 4.79 6.11
N THR A 74 -7.43 3.82 5.38
CA THR A 74 -8.23 2.77 4.72
C THR A 74 -9.00 1.94 5.76
N ALA A 75 -8.36 1.57 6.88
CA ALA A 75 -8.99 0.82 7.95
C ALA A 75 -10.16 1.56 8.61
N SER A 76 -10.08 2.89 8.71
CA SER A 76 -11.17 3.73 9.24
C SER A 76 -12.31 3.96 8.24
N LYS A 77 -12.03 3.85 6.94
CA LYS A 77 -12.96 4.17 5.86
C LYS A 77 -13.95 3.04 5.58
N TYR A 78 -13.48 1.78 5.66
CA TYR A 78 -14.28 0.65 5.23
C TYR A 78 -14.85 -0.14 6.41
N LYS A 79 -16.18 -0.36 6.36
CA LYS A 79 -16.90 -1.22 7.29
C LYS A 79 -16.69 -2.69 6.90
N ASN A 80 -16.50 -3.56 7.89
CA ASN A 80 -16.29 -5.00 7.68
C ASN A 80 -15.11 -5.33 6.73
N ALA A 81 -14.02 -4.56 6.82
CA ALA A 81 -12.81 -4.84 6.07
C ALA A 81 -11.65 -5.22 6.99
N GLU A 82 -10.83 -6.16 6.57
CA GLU A 82 -9.55 -6.50 7.18
C GLU A 82 -8.43 -5.96 6.29
N ILE A 83 -7.53 -5.17 6.87
CA ILE A 83 -6.44 -4.53 6.14
C ILE A 83 -5.16 -5.31 6.36
N PHE A 84 -4.48 -5.65 5.29
CA PHE A 84 -3.15 -6.27 5.28
C PHE A 84 -2.13 -5.22 4.86
N ALA A 85 -1.34 -4.76 5.82
CA ALA A 85 -0.37 -3.68 5.62
C ALA A 85 1.03 -4.26 5.50
N LEU A 86 1.55 -4.32 4.26
CA LEU A 86 2.87 -4.86 3.92
C LEU A 86 3.89 -3.73 3.79
N ASP A 87 5.07 -3.91 4.40
CA ASP A 87 6.22 -3.03 4.18
C ASP A 87 7.54 -3.77 4.38
N LEU A 88 8.62 -3.26 3.78
CA LEU A 88 9.98 -3.77 3.93
C LEU A 88 10.57 -3.39 5.31
N SER A 89 10.27 -2.19 5.80
CA SER A 89 10.88 -1.59 6.99
C SER A 89 10.15 -2.04 8.27
N PHE A 90 10.89 -2.70 9.14
CA PHE A 90 10.42 -3.05 10.48
C PHE A 90 10.13 -1.80 11.33
N ASN A 91 10.99 -0.78 11.26
CA ASN A 91 10.82 0.45 12.01
C ASN A 91 9.57 1.22 11.57
N SER A 92 9.30 1.27 10.26
CA SER A 92 8.06 1.85 9.72
C SER A 92 6.82 1.10 10.23
N LEU A 93 6.85 -0.24 10.19
CA LEU A 93 5.75 -1.09 10.68
C LEU A 93 5.55 -0.98 12.20
N ALA A 94 6.64 -0.87 12.98
CA ALA A 94 6.56 -0.67 14.43
C ALA A 94 5.87 0.65 14.77
N TYR A 95 6.21 1.73 14.04
CA TYR A 95 5.53 3.02 14.17
C TYR A 95 4.05 2.90 13.79
N ALA A 96 3.76 2.30 12.63
CA ALA A 96 2.39 2.10 12.14
C ALA A 96 1.53 1.32 13.13
N LYS A 97 2.04 0.22 13.69
CA LYS A 97 1.35 -0.62 14.67
C LYS A 97 1.05 0.14 15.96
N ARG A 98 2.00 0.93 16.46
CA ARG A 98 1.78 1.79 17.62
C ARG A 98 0.68 2.81 17.36
N LYS A 99 0.73 3.50 16.20
CA LYS A 99 -0.26 4.50 15.81
C LYS A 99 -1.66 3.90 15.59
N ALA A 100 -1.75 2.73 14.99
CA ALA A 100 -3.02 2.02 14.84
C ALA A 100 -3.65 1.73 16.22
N LYS A 101 -2.85 1.29 17.20
CA LYS A 101 -3.30 1.07 18.58
C LYS A 101 -3.77 2.38 19.25
N GLU A 102 -3.01 3.47 19.13
CA GLU A 102 -3.36 4.80 19.65
C GLU A 102 -4.70 5.31 19.09
N LEU A 103 -5.00 4.97 17.82
CA LEU A 103 -6.20 5.38 17.11
C LEU A 103 -7.34 4.34 17.15
N ASN A 104 -7.19 3.26 17.94
CA ASN A 104 -8.16 2.16 18.06
C ASN A 104 -8.51 1.46 16.73
N CYS A 105 -7.61 1.46 15.74
CA CYS A 105 -7.75 0.72 14.50
C CYS A 105 -7.27 -0.73 14.68
N ASN A 106 -8.20 -1.64 15.00
CA ASN A 106 -7.89 -3.02 15.36
C ASN A 106 -8.00 -4.02 14.19
N ASN A 107 -8.42 -3.56 13.02
CA ASN A 107 -8.66 -4.37 11.83
C ASN A 107 -7.47 -4.35 10.84
N ILE A 108 -6.24 -4.14 11.34
CA ILE A 108 -5.02 -4.09 10.52
C ILE A 108 -4.06 -5.21 10.92
N LYS A 109 -3.66 -6.02 9.96
CA LYS A 109 -2.57 -7.00 10.07
C LYS A 109 -1.31 -6.44 9.43
N PHE A 110 -0.29 -6.18 10.22
CA PHE A 110 1.01 -5.69 9.75
C PHE A 110 1.92 -6.86 9.36
N ILE A 111 2.51 -6.79 8.18
CA ILE A 111 3.34 -7.84 7.59
C ILE A 111 4.67 -7.23 7.15
N GLN A 112 5.78 -7.75 7.66
CA GLN A 112 7.09 -7.43 7.10
C GLN A 112 7.40 -8.38 5.95
N GLY A 113 7.77 -7.84 4.79
CA GLY A 113 8.12 -8.64 3.63
C GLY A 113 8.34 -7.80 2.37
N ASP A 114 8.91 -8.45 1.37
CA ASP A 114 9.05 -7.88 0.05
C ASP A 114 7.76 -8.10 -0.76
N LEU A 115 7.37 -7.09 -1.53
CA LEU A 115 6.27 -7.17 -2.50
C LEU A 115 6.53 -8.28 -3.54
N LEU A 116 7.79 -8.50 -3.92
CA LEU A 116 8.20 -9.57 -4.83
C LEU A 116 7.87 -10.97 -4.29
N ASP A 117 7.77 -11.12 -2.98
CA ASP A 117 7.42 -12.36 -2.31
C ASP A 117 5.92 -12.49 -1.96
N LEU A 118 5.10 -11.55 -2.41
CA LEU A 118 3.69 -11.47 -2.04
C LEU A 118 2.90 -12.74 -2.41
N ARG A 119 3.26 -13.39 -3.53
CA ARG A 119 2.66 -14.67 -3.97
C ARG A 119 2.79 -15.79 -2.93
N LYS A 120 3.82 -15.73 -2.06
CA LYS A 120 4.05 -16.71 -0.98
C LYS A 120 3.01 -16.63 0.15
N LEU A 121 2.19 -15.57 0.19
CA LEU A 121 1.07 -15.49 1.14
C LEU A 121 -0.08 -16.43 0.78
N ASP A 122 -0.12 -16.94 -0.45
CA ASP A 122 -1.21 -17.78 -0.98
C ASP A 122 -2.60 -17.16 -0.69
N LYS A 123 -2.70 -15.86 -0.93
CA LYS A 123 -3.88 -15.08 -0.60
C LYS A 123 -4.27 -14.14 -1.74
N LYS A 124 -5.58 -13.95 -1.91
CA LYS A 124 -6.17 -13.01 -2.87
C LYS A 124 -6.95 -11.93 -2.14
N PHE A 125 -6.90 -10.71 -2.66
CA PHE A 125 -7.49 -9.53 -2.04
C PHE A 125 -8.64 -8.96 -2.87
N ASP A 126 -9.63 -8.38 -2.20
CA ASP A 126 -10.76 -7.67 -2.81
C ASP A 126 -10.34 -6.30 -3.35
N ILE A 127 -9.40 -5.64 -2.68
CA ILE A 127 -8.78 -4.39 -3.13
C ILE A 127 -7.28 -4.48 -2.85
N ILE A 128 -6.47 -3.96 -3.77
CA ILE A 128 -5.03 -3.74 -3.58
C ILE A 128 -4.73 -2.27 -3.81
N GLU A 129 -4.06 -1.64 -2.86
CA GLU A 129 -3.61 -0.25 -2.96
C GLU A 129 -2.08 -0.21 -2.82
N SER A 130 -1.39 0.37 -3.81
CA SER A 130 0.07 0.56 -3.80
C SER A 130 0.39 1.95 -4.33
N VAL A 131 0.70 2.87 -3.42
CA VAL A 131 0.93 4.28 -3.74
C VAL A 131 2.33 4.69 -3.30
N GLY A 132 3.13 5.18 -4.26
CA GLY A 132 4.48 5.65 -3.96
C GLY A 132 5.51 4.53 -3.77
N VAL A 133 5.30 3.32 -4.32
CA VAL A 133 6.10 2.12 -4.05
C VAL A 133 6.81 1.59 -5.29
N LEU A 134 6.07 1.26 -6.35
CA LEU A 134 6.61 0.53 -7.51
C LEU A 134 7.78 1.25 -8.20
N HIS A 135 7.82 2.56 -8.17
CA HIS A 135 8.91 3.35 -8.76
C HIS A 135 10.24 3.27 -7.97
N HIS A 136 10.26 2.60 -6.81
CA HIS A 136 11.50 2.28 -6.09
C HIS A 136 12.11 0.93 -6.49
N MET A 137 11.35 0.12 -7.23
CA MET A 137 11.79 -1.21 -7.67
C MET A 137 12.75 -1.12 -8.85
N ALA A 138 13.55 -2.16 -9.05
CA ALA A 138 14.40 -2.29 -10.23
C ALA A 138 13.57 -2.33 -11.52
N ASP A 139 12.46 -3.07 -11.49
CA ASP A 139 11.44 -3.12 -12.54
C ASP A 139 10.05 -2.97 -11.90
N PRO A 140 9.39 -1.81 -12.09
CA PRO A 140 8.05 -1.58 -11.59
C PRO A 140 6.99 -2.55 -12.11
N LEU A 141 7.16 -3.09 -13.33
CA LEU A 141 6.19 -3.99 -13.96
C LEU A 141 6.18 -5.35 -13.26
N VAL A 142 7.34 -5.86 -12.84
CA VAL A 142 7.43 -7.10 -12.06
C VAL A 142 6.66 -6.98 -10.74
N GLY A 143 6.82 -5.84 -10.05
CA GLY A 143 6.04 -5.56 -8.84
C GLY A 143 4.53 -5.49 -9.12
N TRP A 144 4.14 -4.83 -10.19
CA TRP A 144 2.74 -4.73 -10.60
C TRP A 144 2.14 -6.10 -10.92
N GLU A 145 2.89 -6.96 -11.62
CA GLU A 145 2.48 -8.35 -11.89
C GLU A 145 2.26 -9.14 -10.61
N CYS A 146 3.19 -9.03 -9.62
CA CYS A 146 3.01 -9.66 -8.31
C CYS A 146 1.74 -9.22 -7.60
N LEU A 147 1.38 -7.94 -7.68
CA LEU A 147 0.13 -7.41 -7.12
C LEU A 147 -1.09 -7.98 -7.88
N THR A 148 -1.04 -7.99 -9.21
CA THR A 148 -2.13 -8.50 -10.05
C THR A 148 -2.41 -9.98 -9.77
N ASP A 149 -1.36 -10.77 -9.56
CA ASP A 149 -1.52 -12.18 -9.20
C ASP A 149 -2.17 -12.40 -7.83
N CYS A 150 -2.14 -11.41 -6.96
CA CYS A 150 -2.79 -11.48 -5.65
C CYS A 150 -4.17 -10.81 -5.63
N LEU A 151 -4.65 -10.29 -6.77
CA LEU A 151 -5.98 -9.70 -6.88
C LEU A 151 -7.03 -10.79 -7.12
N LYS A 152 -8.20 -10.70 -6.50
CA LYS A 152 -9.37 -11.53 -6.81
C LYS A 152 -9.89 -11.18 -8.21
N LYS A 153 -10.62 -12.12 -8.82
CA LYS A 153 -11.33 -11.83 -10.06
C LYS A 153 -12.39 -10.76 -9.80
N ASP A 154 -12.55 -9.86 -10.75
CA ASP A 154 -13.53 -8.76 -10.70
C ASP A 154 -13.36 -7.85 -9.46
N ALA A 155 -12.12 -7.65 -9.03
CA ALA A 155 -11.71 -6.79 -7.93
C ALA A 155 -10.99 -5.53 -8.43
N LEU A 156 -10.60 -4.62 -7.54
CA LEU A 156 -9.99 -3.33 -7.89
C LEU A 156 -8.55 -3.18 -7.40
N MET A 157 -7.77 -2.45 -8.17
CA MET A 157 -6.41 -2.07 -7.78
C MET A 157 -6.20 -0.56 -7.94
N LEU A 158 -5.63 0.08 -6.93
CA LEU A 158 -5.17 1.47 -6.97
C LEU A 158 -3.64 1.50 -7.03
N ILE A 159 -3.08 2.03 -8.11
CA ILE A 159 -1.64 2.23 -8.26
C ILE A 159 -1.34 3.72 -8.34
N GLY A 160 -0.47 4.20 -7.45
CA GLY A 160 0.06 5.57 -7.46
C GLY A 160 1.53 5.59 -7.84
N LEU A 161 1.86 6.22 -8.96
CA LEU A 161 3.23 6.38 -9.46
C LEU A 161 3.61 7.85 -9.55
N TYR A 162 4.91 8.12 -9.51
CA TYR A 162 5.41 9.45 -9.83
C TYR A 162 5.38 9.71 -11.34
N SER A 163 4.97 10.90 -11.71
CA SER A 163 5.07 11.37 -13.10
C SER A 163 6.51 11.82 -13.38
N GLU A 164 7.15 11.24 -14.39
CA GLU A 164 8.48 11.69 -14.88
C GLU A 164 8.44 13.17 -15.29
N LYS A 165 7.42 13.58 -16.03
CA LYS A 165 7.24 14.96 -16.48
C LYS A 165 7.13 15.95 -15.30
N ALA A 166 6.42 15.60 -14.23
CA ALA A 166 6.32 16.44 -13.04
C ALA A 166 7.63 16.52 -12.25
N ARG A 167 8.55 15.58 -12.46
CA ARG A 167 9.86 15.49 -11.78
C ARG A 167 11.06 15.85 -12.66
N GLU A 168 10.85 16.29 -13.86
CA GLU A 168 11.91 16.65 -14.82
C GLU A 168 12.92 17.64 -14.23
N ASN A 169 12.45 18.66 -13.52
CA ASN A 169 13.34 19.61 -12.84
C ASN A 169 14.20 18.96 -11.75
N ILE A 170 13.67 17.97 -11.04
CA ILE A 170 14.41 17.24 -10.01
C ILE A 170 15.47 16.33 -10.65
N ALA A 171 15.14 15.66 -11.75
CA ALA A 171 16.07 14.85 -12.52
C ALA A 171 17.24 15.69 -13.05
N ASN A 172 16.96 16.85 -13.65
CA ASN A 172 17.95 17.79 -14.15
C ASN A 172 18.91 18.33 -13.04
N ILE A 173 18.36 18.58 -11.84
CA ILE A 173 19.19 19.00 -10.69
C ILE A 173 20.09 17.86 -10.22
N ARG A 174 19.56 16.63 -10.13
CA ARG A 174 20.36 15.45 -9.77
C ARG A 174 21.51 15.20 -10.73
N GLU A 175 21.26 15.32 -12.02
CA GLU A 175 22.29 15.15 -13.06
C GLU A 175 23.43 16.17 -12.88
N LYS A 176 23.09 17.44 -12.59
CA LYS A 176 24.07 18.51 -12.31
C LYS A 176 24.85 18.32 -11.01
N ILE A 177 24.30 17.64 -10.01
CA ILE A 177 25.00 17.36 -8.74
C ILE A 177 25.96 16.19 -8.91
N ASN A 178 25.66 15.23 -9.79
CA ASN A 178 26.45 14.04 -10.01
C ASN A 178 27.52 14.19 -11.12
N SER A 179 27.52 15.32 -11.84
CA SER A 179 28.53 15.72 -12.83
C SER A 179 29.64 16.54 -12.18
#